data_21486e6eb16f50300c6214f73c44fd8c
#
_entry.id   21486e6eb16f50300c6214f73c44fd8c
#
_cell.length_a   1.000
_cell.length_b   1.000
_cell.length_c   1.000
_cell.angle_alpha   90.00
_cell.angle_beta   90.00
_cell.angle_gamma   90.00
#
_symmetry.space_group_name_H-M   'P 1'
#
loop_
_entity.id
_entity.type
_entity.pdbx_description
1 polymer ?
#
loop_
_entity_poly.entity_id
_entity_poly.type
_entity_poly.pdbx_seq_one_letter_code
_entity_poly.pdbx_strand_id
1 'polypeptide(L)'
;MSSIILLAETGSDITKELAQDLNVRLVPMHVTLGDVTLDDGSFPAEDVHSYYERTGKTPTTSGSTPYDFESVLEEIFSQDPNAQVLYLAYSAVTTCSYHSCELAIEEKPYANQVRLVDTKHVSVGQGAVVIATAKWLREHPEATLEEAAAKAVEIADQTKMCFIPKNLDYLRAGGRCSNAVALVGNLLNLHPCIEIIDGRLIAGKKYRGAMSKLASALLREFSEKHGLKKDHIYFIHTPYMEEAIRTVLDAEAKALGYKTVTWMKTGCVITCHGGPGAFGIVGSV
;
A
#
# COMPACT_ATOMS: atom_id res chain seq x y z
N MET A 1 4.16 18.13 -25.14
CA MET A 1 4.98 17.30 -24.24
C MET A 1 4.15 16.08 -23.89
N SER A 2 4.70 14.88 -24.00
CA SER A 2 4.00 13.66 -23.58
C SER A 2 3.79 13.71 -22.07
N SER A 3 2.57 13.49 -21.61
CA SER A 3 2.29 13.42 -20.17
C SER A 3 2.92 12.15 -19.58
N ILE A 4 3.59 12.27 -18.43
CA ILE A 4 4.10 11.12 -17.71
C ILE A 4 2.90 10.34 -17.14
N ILE A 5 2.82 9.05 -17.46
CA ILE A 5 1.83 8.13 -16.95
C ILE A 5 2.41 7.42 -15.72
N LEU A 6 1.70 7.46 -14.62
CA LEU A 6 2.11 6.71 -13.43
C LEU A 6 1.61 5.26 -13.51
N LEU A 7 2.46 4.33 -13.08
CA LEU A 7 2.14 2.92 -12.97
C LEU A 7 2.33 2.47 -11.52
N ALA A 8 1.40 1.71 -10.98
CA ALA A 8 1.48 1.12 -9.64
C ALA A 8 0.70 -0.19 -9.60
N GLU A 9 0.98 -1.04 -8.62
CA GLU A 9 0.20 -2.26 -8.41
C GLU A 9 -1.12 -1.98 -7.67
N THR A 10 -2.10 -2.88 -7.83
CA THR A 10 -3.36 -2.83 -7.07
C THR A 10 -3.14 -2.89 -5.56
N GLY A 11 -2.05 -3.51 -5.11
CA GLY A 11 -1.64 -3.52 -3.71
C GLY A 11 -1.36 -2.13 -3.09
N SER A 12 -1.36 -1.05 -3.90
CA SER A 12 -1.31 0.34 -3.43
C SER A 12 -2.61 0.81 -2.75
N ASP A 13 -3.66 0.01 -2.82
CA ASP A 13 -5.02 0.32 -2.34
C ASP A 13 -5.63 1.58 -2.98
N ILE A 14 -5.09 2.04 -4.12
CA ILE A 14 -5.69 3.10 -4.93
C ILE A 14 -6.90 2.52 -5.66
N THR A 15 -8.08 3.16 -5.50
CA THR A 15 -9.29 2.70 -6.22
C THR A 15 -9.19 3.00 -7.71
N LYS A 16 -9.95 2.27 -8.54
CA LYS A 16 -9.97 2.48 -9.99
C LYS A 16 -10.39 3.91 -10.36
N GLU A 17 -11.34 4.48 -9.62
CA GLU A 17 -11.82 5.85 -9.82
C GLU A 17 -10.71 6.86 -9.52
N LEU A 18 -10.00 6.69 -8.39
CA LEU A 18 -8.90 7.58 -8.04
C LEU A 18 -7.71 7.43 -9.02
N ALA A 19 -7.43 6.21 -9.47
CA ALA A 19 -6.40 5.96 -10.47
C ALA A 19 -6.70 6.68 -11.79
N GLN A 20 -7.94 6.62 -12.26
CA GLN A 20 -8.39 7.35 -13.45
C GLN A 20 -8.25 8.87 -13.27
N ASP A 21 -8.69 9.41 -12.14
CA ASP A 21 -8.55 10.84 -11.85
C ASP A 21 -7.09 11.29 -11.84
N LEU A 22 -6.19 10.48 -11.33
CA LEU A 22 -4.76 10.78 -11.19
C LEU A 22 -3.90 10.42 -12.41
N ASN A 23 -4.47 9.87 -13.49
CA ASN A 23 -3.74 9.31 -14.64
C ASN A 23 -2.74 8.21 -14.22
N VAL A 24 -3.17 7.32 -13.33
CA VAL A 24 -2.42 6.16 -12.87
C VAL A 24 -2.96 4.90 -13.57
N ARG A 25 -2.07 4.06 -14.08
CA ARG A 25 -2.41 2.71 -14.51
C ARG A 25 -2.12 1.72 -13.39
N LEU A 26 -3.05 0.81 -13.16
CA LEU A 26 -2.89 -0.22 -12.12
C LEU A 26 -2.55 -1.56 -12.75
N VAL A 27 -1.49 -2.20 -12.25
CA VAL A 27 -1.10 -3.56 -12.61
C VAL A 27 -1.65 -4.52 -11.55
N PRO A 28 -2.37 -5.58 -11.92
CA PRO A 28 -2.96 -6.47 -10.93
C PRO A 28 -1.91 -7.26 -10.16
N MET A 29 -2.06 -7.33 -8.84
CA MET A 29 -1.53 -8.40 -8.01
C MET A 29 -2.59 -9.50 -7.91
N HIS A 30 -2.26 -10.66 -7.36
CA HIS A 30 -3.17 -11.80 -7.38
C HIS A 30 -3.40 -12.38 -5.99
N VAL A 31 -4.60 -12.96 -5.81
CA VAL A 31 -5.01 -13.70 -4.62
C VAL A 31 -5.48 -15.09 -5.02
N THR A 32 -4.96 -16.11 -4.34
CA THR A 32 -5.35 -17.49 -4.54
C THR A 32 -6.22 -17.98 -3.38
N LEU A 33 -7.44 -18.35 -3.72
CA LEU A 33 -8.47 -18.91 -2.82
C LEU A 33 -8.60 -20.42 -3.12
N GLY A 34 -7.81 -21.24 -2.46
CA GLY A 34 -7.72 -22.67 -2.77
C GLY A 34 -7.03 -22.91 -4.10
N ASP A 35 -7.77 -23.40 -5.09
CA ASP A 35 -7.25 -23.73 -6.43
C ASP A 35 -7.55 -22.62 -7.46
N VAL A 36 -8.16 -21.50 -7.03
CA VAL A 36 -8.56 -20.39 -7.91
C VAL A 36 -7.73 -19.16 -7.62
N THR A 37 -7.04 -18.65 -8.63
CA THR A 37 -6.30 -17.39 -8.58
C THR A 37 -7.11 -16.30 -9.28
N LEU A 38 -7.28 -15.16 -8.60
CA LEU A 38 -8.06 -14.01 -9.06
C LEU A 38 -7.21 -12.74 -8.96
N ASP A 39 -7.49 -11.79 -9.82
CA ASP A 39 -6.86 -10.47 -9.76
C ASP A 39 -7.36 -9.70 -8.53
N ASP A 40 -6.46 -9.02 -7.86
CA ASP A 40 -6.79 -8.11 -6.78
C ASP A 40 -7.71 -7.00 -7.27
N GLY A 41 -8.81 -6.79 -6.55
CA GLY A 41 -9.86 -5.83 -6.93
C GLY A 41 -10.87 -6.36 -7.96
N SER A 42 -10.81 -7.64 -8.37
CA SER A 42 -11.84 -8.29 -9.18
C SER A 42 -13.00 -8.87 -8.34
N PHE A 43 -12.81 -8.96 -7.03
CA PHE A 43 -13.81 -9.45 -6.07
C PHE A 43 -13.74 -8.64 -4.76
N PRO A 44 -14.78 -8.70 -3.90
CA PRO A 44 -14.79 -7.97 -2.63
C PRO A 44 -13.71 -8.44 -1.65
N ALA A 45 -13.03 -7.52 -0.98
CA ALA A 45 -12.02 -7.86 0.04
C ALA A 45 -12.60 -8.63 1.24
N GLU A 46 -13.90 -8.53 1.47
CA GLU A 46 -14.65 -9.29 2.46
C GLU A 46 -14.61 -10.80 2.21
N ASP A 47 -14.48 -11.22 0.94
CA ASP A 47 -14.44 -12.63 0.56
C ASP A 47 -13.16 -13.33 1.03
N VAL A 48 -12.08 -12.60 1.25
CA VAL A 48 -10.85 -13.09 1.89
C VAL A 48 -11.16 -13.66 3.28
N HIS A 49 -11.94 -12.93 4.07
CA HIS A 49 -12.35 -13.39 5.41
C HIS A 49 -13.36 -14.51 5.33
N SER A 50 -14.37 -14.39 4.47
CA SER A 50 -15.38 -15.43 4.24
C SER A 50 -14.76 -16.76 3.82
N TYR A 51 -13.69 -16.72 3.01
CA TYR A 51 -12.94 -17.92 2.65
C TYR A 51 -12.27 -18.55 3.86
N TYR A 52 -11.60 -17.76 4.69
CA TYR A 52 -10.95 -18.25 5.92
C TYR A 52 -11.96 -18.87 6.89
N GLU A 53 -13.10 -18.22 7.13
CA GLU A 53 -14.13 -18.74 8.03
C GLU A 53 -14.70 -20.09 7.55
N ARG A 54 -14.88 -20.24 6.24
CA ARG A 54 -15.42 -21.46 5.65
C ARG A 54 -14.41 -22.61 5.64
N THR A 55 -13.13 -22.33 5.43
CA THR A 55 -12.12 -23.36 5.13
C THR A 55 -11.08 -23.56 6.23
N GLY A 56 -10.94 -22.62 7.16
CA GLY A 56 -9.84 -22.57 8.12
C GLY A 56 -8.46 -22.29 7.50
N LYS A 57 -8.39 -21.97 6.18
CA LYS A 57 -7.16 -21.69 5.46
C LYS A 57 -7.08 -20.22 5.10
N THR A 58 -5.91 -19.61 5.31
CA THR A 58 -5.64 -18.26 4.81
C THR A 58 -5.42 -18.29 3.30
N PRO A 59 -5.97 -17.34 2.53
CA PRO A 59 -5.59 -17.15 1.13
C PRO A 59 -4.10 -16.85 1.00
N THR A 60 -3.55 -17.13 -0.18
CA THR A 60 -2.18 -16.74 -0.53
C THR A 60 -2.19 -15.63 -1.57
N THR A 61 -1.09 -14.91 -1.69
CA THR A 61 -0.96 -13.80 -2.64
C THR A 61 0.29 -13.95 -3.49
N SER A 62 0.26 -13.42 -4.70
CA SER A 62 1.44 -13.24 -5.54
C SER A 62 1.52 -11.81 -6.05
N GLY A 63 2.75 -11.34 -6.30
CA GLY A 63 3.00 -10.08 -6.98
C GLY A 63 2.57 -10.14 -8.44
N SER A 64 2.57 -8.99 -9.09
CA SER A 64 2.34 -8.87 -10.53
C SER A 64 3.42 -9.62 -11.29
N THR A 65 3.02 -10.34 -12.34
CA THR A 65 3.93 -11.11 -13.20
C THR A 65 4.49 -10.23 -14.34
N PRO A 66 5.54 -10.66 -15.04
CA PRO A 66 5.99 -9.95 -16.25
C PRO A 66 4.88 -9.77 -17.28
N TYR A 67 4.02 -10.76 -17.45
CA TYR A 67 2.88 -10.69 -18.38
C TYR A 67 1.87 -9.60 -18.00
N ASP A 68 1.61 -9.39 -16.71
CA ASP A 68 0.71 -8.33 -16.24
C ASP A 68 1.27 -6.95 -16.61
N PHE A 69 2.57 -6.76 -16.41
CA PHE A 69 3.26 -5.52 -16.81
C PHE A 69 3.29 -5.34 -18.32
N GLU A 70 3.64 -6.37 -19.08
CA GLU A 70 3.62 -6.35 -20.54
C GLU A 70 2.25 -5.92 -21.06
N SER A 71 1.19 -6.53 -20.57
CA SER A 71 -0.19 -6.23 -21.00
C SER A 71 -0.54 -4.76 -20.81
N VAL A 72 -0.23 -4.17 -19.64
CA VAL A 72 -0.53 -2.77 -19.35
C VAL A 72 0.37 -1.82 -20.15
N LEU A 73 1.66 -2.13 -20.26
CA LEU A 73 2.60 -1.29 -20.99
C LEU A 73 2.32 -1.31 -22.51
N GLU A 74 2.01 -2.46 -23.09
CA GLU A 74 1.64 -2.58 -24.49
C GLU A 74 0.35 -1.79 -24.79
N GLU A 75 -0.64 -1.79 -23.88
CA GLU A 75 -1.80 -0.92 -24.02
C GLU A 75 -1.40 0.56 -24.06
N ILE A 76 -0.55 1.02 -23.11
CA ILE A 76 -0.09 2.40 -23.05
C ILE A 76 0.63 2.80 -24.34
N PHE A 77 1.64 2.02 -24.77
CA PHE A 77 2.47 2.36 -25.93
C PHE A 77 1.77 2.14 -27.27
N SER A 78 0.71 1.33 -27.32
CA SER A 78 -0.15 1.26 -28.51
C SER A 78 -0.99 2.52 -28.71
N GLN A 79 -1.39 3.18 -27.62
CA GLN A 79 -2.15 4.44 -27.65
C GLN A 79 -1.26 5.66 -27.88
N ASP A 80 -0.08 5.70 -27.25
CA ASP A 80 0.92 6.74 -27.43
C ASP A 80 2.33 6.14 -27.45
N PRO A 81 2.93 5.93 -28.64
CA PRO A 81 4.30 5.41 -28.75
C PRO A 81 5.38 6.31 -28.11
N ASN A 82 5.07 7.57 -27.82
CA ASN A 82 5.98 8.52 -27.18
C ASN A 82 5.66 8.70 -25.68
N ALA A 83 4.74 7.94 -25.10
CA ALA A 83 4.43 8.00 -23.69
C ALA A 83 5.71 7.82 -22.84
N GLN A 84 5.72 8.46 -21.68
CA GLN A 84 6.72 8.23 -20.64
C GLN A 84 6.01 7.60 -19.45
N VAL A 85 6.59 6.57 -18.87
CA VAL A 85 5.97 5.82 -17.76
C VAL A 85 6.88 5.86 -16.54
N LEU A 86 6.32 6.26 -15.40
CA LEU A 86 6.99 6.17 -14.10
C LEU A 86 6.29 5.11 -13.25
N TYR A 87 6.95 3.97 -13.09
CA TYR A 87 6.47 2.91 -12.21
C TYR A 87 6.92 3.17 -10.78
N LEU A 88 5.94 3.41 -9.90
CA LEU A 88 6.11 3.61 -8.46
C LEU A 88 5.80 2.29 -7.75
N ALA A 89 6.82 1.46 -7.66
CA ALA A 89 6.70 0.06 -7.25
C ALA A 89 6.36 -0.12 -5.77
N TYR A 90 5.58 -1.15 -5.48
CA TYR A 90 5.48 -1.75 -4.16
C TYR A 90 6.86 -2.20 -3.68
N SER A 91 7.12 -2.20 -2.37
CA SER A 91 8.43 -2.53 -1.82
C SER A 91 9.04 -3.81 -2.42
N ALA A 92 10.16 -3.67 -3.13
CA ALA A 92 10.85 -4.74 -3.84
C ALA A 92 11.36 -5.86 -2.92
N VAL A 93 11.51 -5.59 -1.61
CA VAL A 93 11.93 -6.62 -0.64
C VAL A 93 10.77 -7.47 -0.11
N THR A 94 9.52 -7.14 -0.48
CA THR A 94 8.31 -7.86 -0.03
C THR A 94 7.58 -8.59 -1.15
N THR A 95 7.85 -8.23 -2.40
CA THR A 95 7.23 -8.80 -3.61
C THR A 95 8.21 -8.88 -4.77
N CYS A 96 7.94 -9.74 -5.74
CA CYS A 96 8.73 -9.85 -6.98
C CYS A 96 8.32 -8.81 -8.04
N SER A 97 7.27 -8.00 -7.83
CA SER A 97 6.70 -7.13 -8.86
C SER A 97 7.71 -6.17 -9.49
N TYR A 98 8.62 -5.60 -8.70
CA TYR A 98 9.68 -4.73 -9.23
C TYR A 98 10.51 -5.47 -10.29
N HIS A 99 11.02 -6.66 -9.95
CA HIS A 99 11.80 -7.48 -10.88
C HIS A 99 10.96 -7.99 -12.06
N SER A 100 9.68 -8.28 -11.83
CA SER A 100 8.77 -8.65 -12.93
C SER A 100 8.63 -7.52 -13.96
N CYS A 101 8.59 -6.27 -13.53
CA CYS A 101 8.58 -5.12 -14.43
C CYS A 101 9.90 -4.97 -15.18
N GLU A 102 11.06 -5.16 -14.52
CA GLU A 102 12.36 -5.16 -15.19
C GLU A 102 12.39 -6.18 -16.34
N LEU A 103 11.93 -7.42 -16.08
CA LEU A 103 11.84 -8.46 -17.10
C LEU A 103 10.86 -8.11 -18.23
N ALA A 104 9.72 -7.48 -17.89
CA ALA A 104 8.69 -7.12 -18.85
C ALA A 104 9.17 -6.06 -19.87
N ILE A 105 10.09 -5.20 -19.48
CA ILE A 105 10.63 -4.15 -20.38
C ILE A 105 11.95 -4.54 -21.03
N GLU A 106 12.57 -5.65 -20.60
CA GLU A 106 13.81 -6.14 -21.21
C GLU A 106 13.62 -6.38 -22.71
N GLU A 107 14.54 -5.85 -23.51
CA GLU A 107 14.51 -5.92 -24.97
C GLU A 107 13.29 -5.24 -25.66
N LYS A 108 12.41 -4.56 -24.93
CA LYS A 108 11.29 -3.82 -25.53
C LYS A 108 11.75 -2.47 -26.11
N PRO A 109 11.19 -2.05 -27.25
CA PRO A 109 11.59 -0.79 -27.91
C PRO A 109 11.34 0.44 -27.03
N TYR A 110 10.42 0.37 -26.08
CA TYR A 110 10.07 1.44 -25.15
C TYR A 110 10.79 1.37 -23.78
N ALA A 111 11.76 0.47 -23.61
CA ALA A 111 12.45 0.30 -22.33
C ALA A 111 13.04 1.62 -21.78
N ASN A 112 13.57 2.47 -22.63
CA ASN A 112 14.14 3.76 -22.25
C ASN A 112 13.08 4.83 -21.87
N GLN A 113 11.79 4.55 -22.08
CA GLN A 113 10.68 5.43 -21.75
C GLN A 113 10.02 5.06 -20.43
N VAL A 114 10.51 4.00 -19.77
CA VAL A 114 10.00 3.52 -18.48
C VAL A 114 11.06 3.73 -17.40
N ARG A 115 10.68 4.35 -16.29
CA ARG A 115 11.50 4.45 -15.06
C ARG A 115 10.82 3.75 -13.92
N LEU A 116 11.62 3.03 -13.13
CA LEU A 116 11.17 2.29 -11.96
C LEU A 116 11.72 2.96 -10.70
N VAL A 117 10.86 3.15 -9.73
CA VAL A 117 11.21 3.63 -8.38
C VAL A 117 10.64 2.64 -7.36
N ASP A 118 11.51 1.97 -6.60
CA ASP A 118 11.08 1.21 -5.42
C ASP A 118 10.68 2.21 -4.33
N THR A 119 9.38 2.31 -4.05
CA THR A 119 8.88 3.22 -3.02
C THR A 119 9.27 2.80 -1.62
N LYS A 120 9.71 1.54 -1.43
CA LYS A 120 9.95 0.92 -0.13
C LYS A 120 8.72 0.96 0.80
N HIS A 121 7.54 1.11 0.22
CA HIS A 121 6.27 1.14 0.93
C HIS A 121 5.34 0.02 0.45
N VAL A 122 4.31 -0.22 1.24
CA VAL A 122 3.27 -1.22 1.02
C VAL A 122 1.91 -0.57 1.18
N SER A 123 0.85 -1.16 0.61
CA SER A 123 -0.53 -0.71 0.85
C SER A 123 -0.70 0.80 0.60
N VAL A 124 -1.48 1.49 1.39
CA VAL A 124 -1.69 2.95 1.34
C VAL A 124 -0.40 3.76 1.50
N GLY A 125 0.68 3.17 2.04
CA GLY A 125 1.99 3.82 2.05
C GLY A 125 2.51 4.05 0.62
N GLN A 126 2.47 3.03 -0.23
CA GLN A 126 2.73 3.16 -1.67
C GLN A 126 1.69 4.08 -2.32
N GLY A 127 0.41 3.89 -2.01
CA GLY A 127 -0.67 4.74 -2.53
C GLY A 127 -0.46 6.23 -2.25
N ALA A 128 0.01 6.58 -1.05
CA ALA A 128 0.32 7.96 -0.67
C ALA A 128 1.46 8.55 -1.50
N VAL A 129 2.51 7.76 -1.78
CA VAL A 129 3.60 8.16 -2.67
C VAL A 129 3.09 8.41 -4.08
N VAL A 130 2.28 7.50 -4.62
CA VAL A 130 1.67 7.64 -5.97
C VAL A 130 0.79 8.89 -6.04
N ILE A 131 -0.10 9.10 -5.06
CA ILE A 131 -1.00 10.26 -5.01
C ILE A 131 -0.20 11.57 -4.94
N ALA A 132 0.84 11.62 -4.10
CA ALA A 132 1.65 12.82 -3.94
C ALA A 132 2.47 13.11 -5.21
N THR A 133 3.03 12.09 -5.85
CA THR A 133 3.76 12.23 -7.13
C THR A 133 2.82 12.70 -8.25
N ALA A 134 1.60 12.15 -8.33
CA ALA A 134 0.61 12.58 -9.33
C ALA A 134 0.21 14.06 -9.14
N LYS A 135 0.02 14.50 -7.90
CA LYS A 135 -0.26 15.91 -7.59
C LYS A 135 0.90 16.81 -7.99
N TRP A 136 2.12 16.40 -7.65
CA TRP A 136 3.31 17.17 -8.02
C TRP A 136 3.46 17.29 -9.54
N LEU A 137 3.21 16.22 -10.31
CA LEU A 137 3.23 16.26 -11.78
C LEU A 137 2.18 17.20 -12.38
N ARG A 138 1.00 17.31 -11.76
CA ARG A 138 -0.02 18.29 -12.19
C ARG A 138 0.43 19.73 -12.01
N GLU A 139 1.25 19.99 -10.97
CA GLU A 139 1.82 21.32 -10.69
C GLU A 139 3.08 21.60 -11.52
N HIS A 140 3.74 20.55 -12.08
CA HIS A 140 4.96 20.61 -12.86
C HIS A 140 4.81 19.88 -14.20
N PRO A 141 3.93 20.36 -15.10
CA PRO A 141 3.63 19.66 -16.36
C PRO A 141 4.82 19.62 -17.34
N GLU A 142 5.86 20.43 -17.10
CA GLU A 142 7.11 20.46 -17.85
C GLU A 142 8.17 19.47 -17.35
N ALA A 143 7.93 18.81 -16.20
CA ALA A 143 8.91 17.94 -15.59
C ALA A 143 9.31 16.77 -16.50
N THR A 144 10.58 16.46 -16.52
CA THR A 144 11.13 15.29 -17.18
C THR A 144 10.86 14.02 -16.37
N LEU A 145 10.94 12.86 -17.02
CA LEU A 145 10.78 11.56 -16.34
C LEU A 145 11.80 11.36 -15.20
N GLU A 146 13.02 11.85 -15.38
CA GLU A 146 14.08 11.77 -14.35
C GLU A 146 13.79 12.68 -13.16
N GLU A 147 13.27 13.88 -13.38
CA GLU A 147 12.87 14.80 -12.29
C GLU A 147 11.67 14.21 -11.51
N ALA A 148 10.71 13.62 -12.23
CA ALA A 148 9.57 12.93 -11.60
C ALA A 148 10.01 11.72 -10.76
N ALA A 149 10.95 10.92 -11.27
CA ALA A 149 11.51 9.79 -10.54
C ALA A 149 12.27 10.25 -9.27
N ALA A 150 13.11 11.28 -9.40
CA ALA A 150 13.82 11.85 -8.25
C ALA A 150 12.84 12.40 -7.18
N LYS A 151 11.78 13.08 -7.62
CA LYS A 151 10.74 13.59 -6.70
C LYS A 151 9.97 12.46 -6.02
N ALA A 152 9.68 11.40 -6.74
CA ALA A 152 9.01 10.22 -6.16
C ALA A 152 9.86 9.57 -5.06
N VAL A 153 11.18 9.48 -5.25
CA VAL A 153 12.12 8.99 -4.21
C VAL A 153 12.08 9.90 -2.98
N GLU A 154 12.15 11.22 -3.16
CA GLU A 154 12.05 12.18 -2.05
C GLU A 154 10.72 12.02 -1.28
N ILE A 155 9.60 11.89 -1.98
CA ILE A 155 8.29 11.67 -1.37
C ILE A 155 8.25 10.35 -0.61
N ALA A 156 8.81 9.28 -1.19
CA ALA A 156 8.88 7.98 -0.55
C ALA A 156 9.69 8.02 0.76
N ASP A 157 10.85 8.66 0.74
CA ASP A 157 11.70 8.82 1.94
C ASP A 157 11.01 9.61 3.07
N GLN A 158 10.16 10.58 2.71
CA GLN A 158 9.37 11.36 3.65
C GLN A 158 8.11 10.64 4.14
N THR A 159 7.65 9.61 3.46
CA THR A 159 6.45 8.85 3.84
C THR A 159 6.75 7.93 5.03
N LYS A 160 5.86 7.91 6.02
CA LYS A 160 5.95 7.01 7.18
C LYS A 160 4.63 6.27 7.34
N MET A 161 4.72 4.96 7.64
CA MET A 161 3.57 4.09 7.73
C MET A 161 3.68 3.12 8.89
N CYS A 162 2.57 2.90 9.59
CA CYS A 162 2.40 1.78 10.52
C CYS A 162 0.97 1.24 10.46
N PHE A 163 0.79 0.02 10.96
CA PHE A 163 -0.53 -0.56 11.14
C PHE A 163 -0.57 -1.52 12.34
N ILE A 164 -1.78 -1.79 12.82
CA ILE A 164 -2.04 -2.77 13.87
C ILE A 164 -3.03 -3.81 13.33
N PRO A 165 -2.62 -5.09 13.20
CA PRO A 165 -3.52 -6.17 12.89
C PRO A 165 -4.39 -6.51 14.11
N LYS A 166 -5.66 -6.82 13.89
CA LYS A 166 -6.55 -7.33 14.95
C LYS A 166 -6.19 -8.78 15.30
N ASN A 167 -5.82 -9.56 14.28
CA ASN A 167 -5.39 -10.95 14.39
C ASN A 167 -4.05 -11.13 13.68
N LEU A 168 -3.12 -11.82 14.35
CA LEU A 168 -1.78 -12.08 13.82
C LEU A 168 -1.70 -13.28 12.86
N ASP A 169 -2.74 -14.10 12.77
CA ASP A 169 -2.71 -15.32 11.96
C ASP A 169 -2.50 -15.03 10.49
N TYR A 170 -3.18 -14.00 9.96
CA TYR A 170 -3.03 -13.54 8.59
C TYR A 170 -1.61 -13.03 8.30
N LEU A 171 -1.08 -12.20 9.19
CA LEU A 171 0.27 -11.65 9.06
C LEU A 171 1.35 -12.75 9.11
N ARG A 172 1.15 -13.75 9.99
CA ARG A 172 2.05 -14.91 10.11
C ARG A 172 1.99 -15.79 8.88
N ALA A 173 0.78 -16.14 8.43
CA ALA A 173 0.58 -16.95 7.23
C ALA A 173 1.15 -16.27 5.99
N GLY A 174 1.03 -14.93 5.91
CA GLY A 174 1.60 -14.13 4.82
C GLY A 174 3.13 -14.13 4.76
N GLY A 175 3.82 -14.35 5.87
CA GLY A 175 5.29 -14.49 5.93
C GLY A 175 6.11 -13.24 5.57
N ARG A 176 5.50 -12.06 5.42
CA ARG A 176 6.19 -10.81 5.04
C ARG A 176 6.69 -9.99 6.22
N CYS A 177 6.27 -10.31 7.44
CA CYS A 177 6.80 -9.71 8.66
C CYS A 177 7.86 -10.64 9.27
N SER A 178 9.13 -10.26 9.19
CA SER A 178 10.28 -11.11 9.53
C SER A 178 10.32 -11.58 10.98
N ASN A 179 9.75 -10.80 11.90
CA ASN A 179 9.71 -11.12 13.34
C ASN A 179 8.28 -11.47 13.84
N ALA A 180 7.31 -11.67 12.93
CA ALA A 180 5.95 -12.09 13.32
C ALA A 180 5.94 -13.45 14.03
N VAL A 181 6.87 -14.35 13.70
CA VAL A 181 7.03 -15.65 14.37
C VAL A 181 7.40 -15.49 15.85
N ALA A 182 8.21 -14.47 16.18
CA ALA A 182 8.59 -14.18 17.58
C ALA A 182 7.43 -13.54 18.40
N LEU A 183 6.34 -13.18 17.74
CA LEU A 183 5.12 -12.68 18.41
C LEU A 183 4.24 -13.82 18.94
N VAL A 184 4.76 -15.05 18.93
CA VAL A 184 4.06 -16.25 19.41
C VAL A 184 3.84 -16.20 20.91
N GLY A 185 2.62 -16.18 21.29
CA GLY A 185 2.09 -16.29 22.65
C GLY A 185 0.73 -15.63 22.67
N ASN A 186 -0.32 -16.42 23.00
CA ASN A 186 -1.69 -15.93 23.23
C ASN A 186 -1.73 -14.93 24.39
N LEU A 187 -1.11 -13.77 24.22
CA LEU A 187 -1.27 -12.66 25.13
C LEU A 187 -2.55 -11.95 24.72
N LEU A 188 -3.65 -12.33 25.36
CA LEU A 188 -4.95 -11.67 25.24
C LEU A 188 -4.79 -10.15 25.22
N ASN A 189 -5.32 -9.53 24.17
CA ASN A 189 -5.32 -8.08 23.98
C ASN A 189 -3.92 -7.43 23.84
N LEU A 190 -2.94 -8.13 23.27
CA LEU A 190 -1.65 -7.55 22.92
C LEU A 190 -1.57 -7.35 21.39
N HIS A 191 -1.40 -6.10 20.96
CA HIS A 191 -1.41 -5.70 19.55
C HIS A 191 -0.07 -5.08 19.18
N PRO A 192 0.75 -5.75 18.36
CA PRO A 192 2.00 -5.16 17.87
C PRO A 192 1.70 -4.10 16.83
N CYS A 193 2.38 -2.97 16.91
CA CYS A 193 2.48 -2.01 15.83
C CYS A 193 3.50 -2.53 14.82
N ILE A 194 3.09 -2.64 13.57
CA ILE A 194 3.95 -3.02 12.45
C ILE A 194 4.31 -1.73 11.72
N GLU A 195 5.60 -1.41 11.68
CA GLU A 195 6.14 -0.25 10.94
C GLU A 195 6.81 -0.74 9.66
N ILE A 196 6.85 0.12 8.65
CA ILE A 196 7.61 -0.12 7.43
C ILE A 196 8.95 0.59 7.57
N ILE A 197 10.02 -0.19 7.59
CA ILE A 197 11.40 0.31 7.74
C ILE A 197 12.24 -0.31 6.62
N ASP A 198 12.85 0.51 5.80
CA ASP A 198 13.63 0.10 4.63
C ASP A 198 12.91 -0.95 3.77
N GLY A 199 11.62 -0.70 3.52
CA GLY A 199 10.75 -1.58 2.74
C GLY A 199 10.24 -2.82 3.46
N ARG A 200 10.68 -3.11 4.68
CA ARG A 200 10.34 -4.32 5.44
C ARG A 200 9.27 -4.06 6.49
N LEU A 201 8.42 -5.03 6.70
CA LEU A 201 7.45 -5.03 7.80
C LEU A 201 8.15 -5.46 9.08
N ILE A 202 8.26 -4.55 10.05
CA ILE A 202 8.93 -4.78 11.32
C ILE A 202 7.94 -4.61 12.46
N ALA A 203 7.75 -5.67 13.25
CA ALA A 203 6.96 -5.56 14.47
C ALA A 203 7.77 -4.84 15.55
N GLY A 204 7.22 -3.71 16.00
CA GLY A 204 7.82 -2.83 16.99
C GLY A 204 7.07 -2.84 18.32
N LYS A 205 6.66 -1.67 18.78
CA LYS A 205 5.95 -1.47 20.05
C LYS A 205 4.67 -2.30 20.11
N LYS A 206 4.41 -2.89 21.28
CA LYS A 206 3.20 -3.66 21.55
C LYS A 206 2.25 -2.82 22.40
N TYR A 207 1.02 -2.68 21.94
CA TYR A 207 -0.07 -2.02 22.67
C TYR A 207 -0.95 -3.06 23.36
N ARG A 208 -1.53 -2.70 24.51
CA ARG A 208 -2.42 -3.58 25.26
C ARG A 208 -3.80 -2.95 25.43
N GLY A 209 -4.85 -3.73 25.24
CA GLY A 209 -6.23 -3.32 25.46
C GLY A 209 -7.11 -3.37 24.22
N ALA A 210 -8.28 -2.75 24.27
CA ALA A 210 -9.19 -2.70 23.14
C ALA A 210 -8.62 -1.85 22.00
N MET A 211 -8.79 -2.30 20.76
CA MET A 211 -8.28 -1.64 19.55
C MET A 211 -8.66 -0.15 19.47
N SER A 212 -9.89 0.21 19.81
CA SER A 212 -10.35 1.60 19.81
C SER A 212 -9.62 2.47 20.85
N LYS A 213 -9.27 1.93 22.00
CA LYS A 213 -8.53 2.69 23.03
C LYS A 213 -7.08 2.93 22.67
N LEU A 214 -6.43 1.96 22.01
CA LEU A 214 -5.03 2.11 21.59
C LEU A 214 -4.86 2.98 20.33
N ALA A 215 -5.91 3.15 19.53
CA ALA A 215 -5.84 3.90 18.27
C ALA A 215 -5.41 5.37 18.47
N SER A 216 -5.97 6.05 19.47
CA SER A 216 -5.58 7.43 19.83
C SER A 216 -4.11 7.51 20.27
N ALA A 217 -3.67 6.60 21.14
CA ALA A 217 -2.29 6.54 21.60
C ALA A 217 -1.32 6.27 20.44
N LEU A 218 -1.67 5.35 19.53
CA LEU A 218 -0.87 5.06 18.34
C LEU A 218 -0.69 6.32 17.48
N LEU A 219 -1.78 7.01 17.13
CA LEU A 219 -1.72 8.20 16.29
C LEU A 219 -0.84 9.29 16.90
N ARG A 220 -1.00 9.56 18.19
CA ARG A 220 -0.21 10.57 18.90
C ARG A 220 1.27 10.23 18.90
N GLU A 221 1.59 9.02 19.35
CA GLU A 221 2.97 8.57 19.48
C GLU A 221 3.67 8.44 18.11
N PHE A 222 2.97 7.94 17.10
CA PHE A 222 3.53 7.81 15.75
C PHE A 222 3.78 9.19 15.12
N SER A 223 2.83 10.13 15.30
CA SER A 223 2.97 11.50 14.84
C SER A 223 4.14 12.22 15.49
N GLU A 224 4.31 12.05 16.80
CA GLU A 224 5.41 12.65 17.57
C GLU A 224 6.76 12.02 17.21
N LYS A 225 6.82 10.68 17.20
CA LYS A 225 8.04 9.91 16.89
C LYS A 225 8.67 10.32 15.56
N HIS A 226 7.82 10.53 14.55
CA HIS A 226 8.28 10.83 13.19
C HIS A 226 8.22 12.32 12.83
N GLY A 227 7.65 13.17 13.67
CA GLY A 227 7.47 14.59 13.35
C GLY A 227 6.53 14.83 12.16
N LEU A 228 5.41 14.09 12.11
CA LEU A 228 4.52 14.14 10.95
C LEU A 228 3.94 15.54 10.72
N LYS A 229 4.00 16.01 9.48
CA LYS A 229 3.33 17.23 9.01
C LYS A 229 1.82 17.13 9.25
N LYS A 230 1.18 18.25 9.53
CA LYS A 230 -0.24 18.29 9.89
C LYS A 230 -1.16 18.65 8.72
N ASP A 231 -0.64 18.69 7.50
CA ASP A 231 -1.45 19.02 6.33
C ASP A 231 -2.38 17.89 5.93
N HIS A 232 -1.89 16.66 5.93
CA HIS A 232 -2.67 15.49 5.53
C HIS A 232 -2.23 14.23 6.28
N ILE A 233 -3.20 13.41 6.64
CA ILE A 233 -2.98 12.06 7.16
C ILE A 233 -3.93 11.07 6.48
N TYR A 234 -3.43 9.87 6.19
CA TYR A 234 -4.25 8.77 5.71
C TYR A 234 -4.46 7.76 6.82
N PHE A 235 -5.67 7.27 6.95
CA PHE A 235 -6.02 6.13 7.76
C PHE A 235 -6.37 4.95 6.87
N ILE A 236 -5.80 3.79 7.19
CA ILE A 236 -6.01 2.54 6.49
C ILE A 236 -6.98 1.70 7.30
N HIS A 237 -7.86 0.98 6.63
CA HIS A 237 -8.66 -0.04 7.28
C HIS A 237 -8.88 -1.25 6.39
N THR A 238 -8.84 -2.44 6.99
CA THR A 238 -9.32 -3.66 6.35
C THR A 238 -10.83 -3.82 6.60
N PRO A 239 -11.52 -4.70 5.86
CA PRO A 239 -12.90 -5.07 6.18
C PRO A 239 -13.11 -5.40 7.66
N TYR A 240 -14.29 -5.12 8.19
CA TYR A 240 -14.70 -5.40 9.58
C TYR A 240 -13.91 -4.64 10.65
N MET A 241 -13.27 -3.51 10.31
CA MET A 241 -12.74 -2.60 11.32
C MET A 241 -13.91 -2.02 12.16
N GLU A 242 -13.70 -1.95 13.47
CA GLU A 242 -14.69 -1.40 14.39
C GLU A 242 -14.89 0.11 14.17
N GLU A 243 -16.14 0.57 14.01
CA GLU A 243 -16.46 1.99 13.80
C GLU A 243 -15.97 2.90 14.94
N ALA A 244 -15.86 2.36 16.16
CA ALA A 244 -15.26 3.06 17.28
C ALA A 244 -13.80 3.49 17.03
N ILE A 245 -13.04 2.73 16.22
CA ILE A 245 -11.66 3.09 15.85
C ILE A 245 -11.68 4.32 14.97
N ARG A 246 -12.59 4.37 13.98
CA ARG A 246 -12.77 5.53 13.09
C ARG A 246 -13.07 6.79 13.89
N THR A 247 -14.09 6.72 14.74
CA THR A 247 -14.50 7.83 15.59
C THR A 247 -13.34 8.37 16.44
N VAL A 248 -12.57 7.48 17.04
CA VAL A 248 -11.43 7.86 17.89
C VAL A 248 -10.30 8.48 17.08
N LEU A 249 -9.94 7.90 15.92
CA LEU A 249 -8.86 8.42 15.07
C LEU A 249 -9.23 9.79 14.48
N ASP A 250 -10.47 9.98 14.02
CA ASP A 250 -10.92 11.27 13.49
C ASP A 250 -10.88 12.36 14.57
N ALA A 251 -11.33 12.05 15.80
CA ALA A 251 -11.28 12.98 16.92
C ALA A 251 -9.83 13.32 17.32
N GLU A 252 -8.95 12.33 17.38
CA GLU A 252 -7.54 12.54 17.73
C GLU A 252 -6.78 13.30 16.62
N ALA A 253 -7.03 13.00 15.35
CA ALA A 253 -6.43 13.73 14.23
C ALA A 253 -6.80 15.22 14.28
N LYS A 254 -8.08 15.53 14.55
CA LYS A 254 -8.55 16.90 14.75
C LYS A 254 -7.86 17.58 15.94
N ALA A 255 -7.74 16.87 17.07
CA ALA A 255 -7.07 17.38 18.28
C ALA A 255 -5.59 17.66 18.04
N LEU A 256 -4.91 16.85 17.22
CA LEU A 256 -3.52 17.04 16.82
C LEU A 256 -3.32 18.09 15.71
N GLY A 257 -4.39 18.70 15.20
CA GLY A 257 -4.35 19.78 14.21
C GLY A 257 -4.16 19.32 12.76
N TYR A 258 -4.46 18.07 12.41
CA TYR A 258 -4.46 17.62 11.02
C TYR A 258 -5.55 18.35 10.22
N LYS A 259 -5.16 18.93 9.07
CA LYS A 259 -6.07 19.71 8.21
C LYS A 259 -6.95 18.81 7.36
N THR A 260 -6.39 17.70 6.87
CA THR A 260 -7.08 16.73 6.00
C THR A 260 -6.88 15.32 6.52
N VAL A 261 -7.96 14.57 6.57
CA VAL A 261 -7.98 13.14 6.89
C VAL A 261 -8.59 12.40 5.71
N THR A 262 -7.91 11.36 5.22
CA THR A 262 -8.44 10.47 4.18
C THR A 262 -8.44 9.03 4.67
N TRP A 263 -9.60 8.39 4.63
CA TRP A 263 -9.74 6.97 4.91
C TRP A 263 -9.63 6.17 3.62
N MET A 264 -8.76 5.15 3.63
CA MET A 264 -8.59 4.23 2.51
C MET A 264 -8.85 2.79 2.97
N LYS A 265 -9.72 2.10 2.23
CA LYS A 265 -10.01 0.69 2.43
C LYS A 265 -9.00 -0.16 1.66
N THR A 266 -8.50 -1.22 2.27
CA THR A 266 -7.57 -2.13 1.62
C THR A 266 -8.24 -3.02 0.57
N GLY A 267 -7.49 -3.37 -0.47
CA GLY A 267 -7.82 -4.41 -1.44
C GLY A 267 -7.69 -5.82 -0.86
N CYS A 268 -7.87 -6.82 -1.73
CA CYS A 268 -7.86 -8.22 -1.32
C CYS A 268 -6.47 -8.70 -0.91
N VAL A 269 -5.43 -8.31 -1.66
CA VAL A 269 -4.02 -8.66 -1.36
C VAL A 269 -3.64 -8.17 0.03
N ILE A 270 -3.90 -6.92 0.34
CA ILE A 270 -3.55 -6.35 1.65
C ILE A 270 -4.38 -6.98 2.76
N THR A 271 -5.66 -7.25 2.51
CA THR A 271 -6.53 -7.94 3.48
C THR A 271 -6.04 -9.36 3.79
N CYS A 272 -5.43 -10.08 2.83
CA CYS A 272 -4.80 -11.38 3.07
C CYS A 272 -3.65 -11.34 4.08
N HIS A 273 -3.00 -10.19 4.25
CA HIS A 273 -1.88 -10.03 5.19
C HIS A 273 -2.28 -9.30 6.47
N GLY A 274 -3.12 -8.26 6.35
CA GLY A 274 -3.59 -7.48 7.51
C GLY A 274 -4.67 -8.18 8.32
N GLY A 275 -5.43 -9.06 7.68
CA GLY A 275 -6.60 -9.70 8.25
C GLY A 275 -7.76 -8.73 8.49
N PRO A 276 -8.94 -9.25 8.89
CA PRO A 276 -10.11 -8.43 9.17
C PRO A 276 -9.90 -7.57 10.41
N GLY A 277 -10.39 -6.34 10.38
CA GLY A 277 -10.42 -5.44 11.53
C GLY A 277 -9.09 -4.74 11.84
N ALA A 278 -8.10 -4.82 10.95
CA ALA A 278 -6.86 -4.06 11.09
C ALA A 278 -7.06 -2.58 10.72
N PHE A 279 -6.22 -1.72 11.29
CA PHE A 279 -6.12 -0.32 10.89
C PHE A 279 -4.68 0.17 10.87
N GLY A 280 -4.43 1.25 10.15
CA GLY A 280 -3.09 1.82 10.00
C GLY A 280 -3.10 3.32 9.77
N ILE A 281 -1.91 3.89 9.75
CA ILE A 281 -1.65 5.33 9.65
C ILE A 281 -0.54 5.53 8.62
N VAL A 282 -0.74 6.50 7.72
CA VAL A 282 0.29 6.99 6.81
C VAL A 282 0.34 8.51 6.88
N GLY A 283 1.54 9.04 6.98
CA GLY A 283 1.78 10.49 6.97
C GLY A 283 3.16 10.83 6.41
N SER A 284 3.42 12.10 6.14
CA SER A 284 4.72 12.59 5.67
C SER A 284 5.44 13.41 6.72
N VAL A 285 6.76 13.39 6.68
CA VAL A 285 7.67 14.21 7.52
C VAL A 285 8.24 15.40 6.77
#